data_189ff2e48a08f5c075d34177f20aa8f1
#
_entry.id   189ff2e48a08f5c075d34177f20aa8f1
#
_cell.length_a   1.000
_cell.length_b   1.000
_cell.length_c   1.000
_cell.angle_alpha   90.00
_cell.angle_beta   90.00
_cell.angle_gamma   90.00
#
_symmetry.space_group_name_H-M   'P 1'
#
loop_
_entity.id
_entity.type
_entity.pdbx_description
1 polymer ?
#
loop_
_entity_poly.entity_id
_entity_poly.type
_entity_poly.pdbx_seq_one_letter_code
_entity_poly.pdbx_strand_id
1 'polypeptide(L)'
;MHVRNWFVARACAVAAAGVALSALVVTGASASGGRAATIHPGALGPAGIVAGRGEGLRPTSKDHALGQITAATTNNQTTAGYKTTVAAGSATSAAATFTVPRLSCTTATRVIAPLAGMTVNKNKTFSAAAVHVGCVKGKAVYYPLLVVNGNETNYTTTHFAAGDVINLSTSVTTSGTTVQLTDVTKNVTKTRTGAGASATAAWIAHDAWPSRTGILGVPNFGKLAFTNCLIDGKALGHWHPQAYQRVNSHGTVQIATGGLWPGGTAFTTHYRHS
;
A
#
# COMPACT_ATOMS: atom_id res chain seq x y z
N MET A 1 -22.86 22.40 18.49
CA MET A 1 -22.36 22.30 17.09
C MET A 1 -22.73 20.94 16.53
N HIS A 2 -23.63 20.88 15.53
CA HIS A 2 -24.25 19.67 15.02
C HIS A 2 -23.36 19.06 13.93
N VAL A 3 -22.86 17.85 14.14
CA VAL A 3 -22.24 17.03 13.08
C VAL A 3 -23.34 16.18 12.45
N ARG A 4 -23.62 16.48 11.19
CA ARG A 4 -24.66 15.82 10.40
C ARG A 4 -24.24 14.42 9.98
N ASN A 5 -25.10 13.44 10.31
CA ASN A 5 -25.10 12.08 9.78
C ASN A 5 -25.25 12.08 8.25
N TRP A 6 -24.34 11.37 7.58
CA TRP A 6 -24.51 10.99 6.18
C TRP A 6 -24.60 9.47 6.06
N PHE A 7 -25.79 8.94 6.27
CA PHE A 7 -26.19 7.64 5.72
C PHE A 7 -27.36 7.91 4.77
N VAL A 8 -27.11 7.83 3.47
CA VAL A 8 -28.19 7.75 2.47
C VAL A 8 -28.14 6.36 1.86
N ALA A 9 -29.04 5.50 2.32
CA ALA A 9 -29.39 4.28 1.62
C ALA A 9 -30.08 4.67 0.29
N ARG A 10 -29.54 4.24 -0.85
CA ARG A 10 -30.28 4.21 -2.12
C ARG A 10 -30.34 2.79 -2.62
N ALA A 11 -31.54 2.23 -2.53
CA ALA A 11 -31.97 1.11 -3.33
C ALA A 11 -32.04 1.56 -4.81
N CYS A 12 -31.43 0.83 -5.71
CA CYS A 12 -31.63 1.01 -7.14
C CYS A 12 -32.13 -0.29 -7.77
N ALA A 13 -33.24 -0.16 -8.45
CA ALA A 13 -33.95 -1.16 -9.19
C ALA A 13 -33.11 -1.71 -10.36
N VAL A 14 -33.31 -3.01 -10.61
CA VAL A 14 -32.83 -3.75 -11.78
C VAL A 14 -33.65 -3.33 -13.00
N ALA A 15 -32.99 -2.84 -14.05
CA ALA A 15 -33.52 -2.77 -15.39
C ALA A 15 -32.63 -3.63 -16.29
N ALA A 16 -33.20 -4.75 -16.76
CA ALA A 16 -32.65 -5.58 -17.80
C ALA A 16 -32.87 -4.92 -19.15
N ALA A 17 -31.82 -4.70 -19.93
CA ALA A 17 -31.89 -4.40 -21.35
C ALA A 17 -30.87 -5.27 -22.07
N GLY A 18 -31.35 -6.22 -22.84
CA GLY A 18 -30.58 -7.02 -23.77
C GLY A 18 -30.15 -6.18 -24.98
N VAL A 19 -28.93 -6.38 -25.44
CA VAL A 19 -28.45 -5.90 -26.75
C VAL A 19 -27.64 -7.00 -27.44
N ALA A 20 -28.00 -7.18 -28.71
CA ALA A 20 -27.60 -8.21 -29.63
C ALA A 20 -26.11 -8.23 -29.98
N LEU A 21 -25.60 -9.44 -30.22
CA LEU A 21 -24.33 -9.71 -30.92
C LEU A 21 -24.40 -9.20 -32.37
N SER A 22 -23.42 -8.40 -32.76
CA SER A 22 -23.07 -8.18 -34.16
C SER A 22 -21.65 -8.68 -34.39
N ALA A 23 -21.53 -9.79 -35.07
CA ALA A 23 -20.26 -10.34 -35.56
C ALA A 23 -19.76 -9.49 -36.75
N LEU A 24 -18.57 -8.92 -36.63
CA LEU A 24 -17.86 -8.31 -37.76
C LEU A 24 -16.76 -9.29 -38.22
N VAL A 25 -17.00 -9.89 -39.38
CA VAL A 25 -16.00 -10.66 -40.13
C VAL A 25 -15.15 -9.66 -40.91
N VAL A 26 -13.82 -9.64 -40.63
CA VAL A 26 -12.85 -8.96 -41.50
C VAL A 26 -11.92 -10.02 -42.09
N THR A 27 -12.06 -10.17 -43.40
CA THR A 27 -11.23 -11.00 -44.28
C THR A 27 -9.91 -10.32 -44.57
N GLY A 28 -8.89 -11.10 -44.52
CA GLY A 28 -7.55 -11.17 -45.02
C GLY A 28 -6.83 -10.01 -45.71
N ALA A 29 -5.57 -9.87 -45.34
CA ALA A 29 -4.48 -9.54 -46.27
C ALA A 29 -3.21 -10.17 -45.76
N SER A 30 -2.62 -11.07 -46.53
CA SER A 30 -1.31 -11.68 -46.33
C SER A 30 -0.23 -10.67 -46.71
N ALA A 31 0.80 -10.49 -45.84
CA ALA A 31 2.09 -9.91 -46.21
C ALA A 31 3.21 -10.63 -45.47
N SER A 32 4.05 -11.15 -46.28
CA SER A 32 5.39 -11.75 -46.17
C SER A 32 6.23 -11.55 -44.93
N GLY A 33 6.77 -12.68 -44.43
CA GLY A 33 8.18 -12.92 -44.15
C GLY A 33 8.90 -12.03 -43.14
N GLY A 34 8.72 -12.27 -41.84
CA GLY A 34 9.65 -11.84 -40.80
C GLY A 34 9.64 -12.92 -39.72
N ARG A 35 10.82 -13.51 -39.40
CA ARG A 35 10.98 -14.51 -38.34
C ARG A 35 10.36 -14.00 -37.05
N ALA A 36 9.25 -14.58 -36.67
CA ALA A 36 8.64 -14.37 -35.37
C ALA A 36 9.55 -14.94 -34.27
N ALA A 37 10.16 -14.08 -33.50
CA ALA A 37 10.69 -14.47 -32.20
C ALA A 37 9.49 -14.87 -31.34
N THR A 38 9.45 -16.13 -30.96
CA THR A 38 8.42 -16.66 -30.05
C THR A 38 8.61 -16.02 -28.69
N ILE A 39 7.86 -14.95 -28.43
CA ILE A 39 7.76 -14.39 -27.08
C ILE A 39 6.79 -15.30 -26.34
N HIS A 40 7.32 -16.10 -25.42
CA HIS A 40 6.48 -16.80 -24.45
C HIS A 40 5.70 -15.76 -23.64
N PRO A 41 4.36 -15.88 -23.49
CA PRO A 41 3.60 -15.07 -22.57
C PRO A 41 3.80 -15.65 -21.16
N GLY A 42 4.96 -15.39 -20.59
CA GLY A 42 5.35 -15.77 -19.25
C GLY A 42 5.91 -14.56 -18.55
N ALA A 43 5.19 -14.09 -17.53
CA ALA A 43 5.68 -13.19 -16.51
C ALA A 43 6.05 -11.75 -16.94
N LEU A 44 5.06 -10.97 -17.34
CA LEU A 44 5.07 -9.55 -17.01
C LEU A 44 4.33 -9.36 -15.68
N GLY A 45 4.94 -9.81 -14.59
CA GLY A 45 4.73 -9.24 -13.28
C GLY A 45 5.26 -7.80 -13.28
N PRO A 46 4.79 -6.91 -12.40
CA PRO A 46 5.29 -5.55 -12.32
C PRO A 46 6.82 -5.58 -12.25
N ALA A 47 7.46 -4.86 -13.15
CA ALA A 47 8.84 -4.94 -13.52
C ALA A 47 9.79 -5.29 -12.36
N GLY A 48 10.43 -6.45 -12.46
CA GLY A 48 11.77 -6.64 -11.90
C GLY A 48 11.89 -6.90 -10.41
N ILE A 49 10.94 -7.58 -9.75
CA ILE A 49 11.24 -8.23 -8.47
C ILE A 49 11.89 -9.57 -8.82
N VAL A 50 13.21 -9.58 -8.97
CA VAL A 50 14.00 -10.80 -8.94
C VAL A 50 13.79 -11.38 -7.56
N ALA A 51 13.17 -12.57 -7.48
CA ALA A 51 13.14 -13.38 -6.28
C ALA A 51 14.58 -13.83 -5.98
N GLY A 52 15.36 -12.92 -5.36
CA GLY A 52 16.62 -13.27 -4.74
C GLY A 52 16.30 -14.23 -3.61
N ARG A 53 16.86 -15.44 -3.65
CA ARG A 53 16.89 -16.37 -2.53
C ARG A 53 17.24 -15.57 -1.29
N GLY A 54 16.38 -15.66 -0.27
CA GLY A 54 16.51 -14.95 0.99
C GLY A 54 17.76 -15.35 1.76
N GLU A 55 18.89 -14.82 1.36
CA GLU A 55 19.99 -14.59 2.27
C GLU A 55 19.69 -13.25 2.94
N GLY A 56 19.27 -13.36 4.20
CA GLY A 56 19.03 -12.19 5.04
C GLY A 56 20.27 -11.33 5.06
N LEU A 57 20.25 -10.24 4.31
CA LEU A 57 21.20 -9.15 4.48
C LEU A 57 21.00 -8.61 5.90
N ARG A 58 21.72 -9.22 6.86
CA ARG A 58 21.98 -8.55 8.14
C ARG A 58 22.77 -7.29 7.80
N PRO A 59 22.27 -6.08 8.12
CA PRO A 59 23.09 -4.88 8.00
C PRO A 59 24.32 -5.10 8.89
N THR A 60 25.48 -5.22 8.30
CA THR A 60 26.73 -5.18 9.05
C THR A 60 26.87 -3.76 9.58
N SER A 61 27.37 -3.62 10.82
CA SER A 61 27.47 -2.36 11.56
C SER A 61 28.36 -1.30 10.89
N LYS A 62 28.86 -1.55 9.70
CA LYS A 62 29.69 -0.63 8.90
C LYS A 62 28.92 0.23 7.90
N ASP A 63 27.63 -0.06 7.64
CA ASP A 63 26.82 0.69 6.67
C ASP A 63 26.24 2.00 7.22
N HIS A 64 26.58 2.39 8.45
CA HIS A 64 26.08 3.60 9.10
C HIS A 64 26.77 4.91 8.66
N ALA A 65 27.73 4.86 7.75
CA ALA A 65 28.54 6.05 7.38
C ALA A 65 28.08 6.80 6.14
N LEU A 66 27.09 6.31 5.39
CA LEU A 66 26.52 7.03 4.24
C LEU A 66 25.23 7.71 4.69
N GLY A 67 25.25 9.04 4.74
CA GLY A 67 24.28 9.91 5.37
C GLY A 67 22.81 9.51 5.13
N GLN A 68 22.08 9.32 6.22
CA GLN A 68 20.62 9.27 6.18
C GLN A 68 20.09 10.58 5.59
N ILE A 69 19.22 10.47 4.58
CA ILE A 69 18.45 11.63 4.11
C ILE A 69 17.40 11.89 5.20
N THR A 70 17.69 12.80 6.14
CA THR A 70 16.73 13.26 7.15
C THR A 70 15.82 14.30 6.52
N ALA A 71 14.66 13.89 6.00
CA ALA A 71 13.60 14.83 5.69
C ALA A 71 13.01 15.40 6.99
N ALA A 72 12.70 16.70 7.02
CA ALA A 72 11.95 17.28 8.13
C ALA A 72 10.63 16.51 8.31
N THR A 73 10.36 16.04 9.53
CA THR A 73 9.19 15.20 9.81
C THR A 73 7.98 16.07 10.16
N THR A 74 6.86 15.82 9.50
CA THR A 74 5.58 16.50 9.76
C THR A 74 4.72 15.67 10.71
N ASN A 75 4.13 16.29 11.73
CA ASN A 75 3.18 15.64 12.62
C ASN A 75 1.84 15.40 11.91
N ASN A 76 1.29 14.20 12.08
CA ASN A 76 0.01 13.79 11.51
C ASN A 76 -0.71 12.87 12.50
N GLN A 77 -2.03 12.99 12.65
CA GLN A 77 -2.79 12.17 13.59
C GLN A 77 -3.15 10.78 13.04
N THR A 78 -3.08 10.60 11.73
CA THR A 78 -3.51 9.37 11.08
C THR A 78 -2.37 8.57 10.48
N THR A 79 -1.28 9.22 10.05
CA THR A 79 -0.29 8.60 9.17
C THR A 79 1.13 8.74 9.69
N ALA A 80 1.94 7.68 9.54
CA ALA A 80 3.40 7.69 9.71
C ALA A 80 4.07 6.99 8.54
N GLY A 81 5.13 7.56 7.99
CA GLY A 81 5.84 7.06 6.80
C GLY A 81 6.16 8.18 5.84
N TYR A 82 6.11 7.90 4.56
CA TYR A 82 6.47 8.84 3.51
C TYR A 82 5.33 9.06 2.52
N LYS A 83 5.17 10.34 2.12
CA LYS A 83 4.27 10.79 1.05
C LYS A 83 5.06 11.56 0.01
N THR A 84 4.80 11.34 -1.26
CA THR A 84 5.18 12.27 -2.32
C THR A 84 3.95 12.85 -2.99
N THR A 85 3.93 14.15 -3.20
CA THR A 85 2.90 14.82 -4.00
C THR A 85 3.40 14.88 -5.43
N VAL A 86 2.55 14.54 -6.38
CA VAL A 86 2.88 14.48 -7.80
C VAL A 86 1.86 15.27 -8.62
N ALA A 87 2.24 15.74 -9.81
CA ALA A 87 1.27 16.25 -10.75
C ALA A 87 0.27 15.13 -11.12
N ALA A 88 -0.98 15.49 -11.38
CA ALA A 88 -2.02 14.50 -11.65
C ALA A 88 -1.63 13.56 -12.79
N GLY A 89 -1.54 12.27 -12.49
CA GLY A 89 -1.18 11.22 -13.44
C GLY A 89 0.31 11.11 -13.78
N SER A 90 1.21 11.91 -13.15
CA SER A 90 2.66 11.82 -13.39
C SER A 90 3.34 10.68 -12.64
N ALA A 91 2.66 10.09 -11.66
CA ALA A 91 3.03 8.82 -11.03
C ALA A 91 1.85 7.86 -11.13
N THR A 92 2.12 6.61 -11.47
CA THR A 92 1.10 5.60 -11.77
C THR A 92 1.19 4.37 -10.86
N SER A 93 2.25 4.23 -10.05
CA SER A 93 2.38 3.09 -9.15
C SER A 93 3.14 3.42 -7.88
N ALA A 94 2.83 2.67 -6.81
CA ALA A 94 3.55 2.63 -5.55
C ALA A 94 3.72 1.18 -5.11
N ALA A 95 4.92 0.81 -4.63
CA ALA A 95 5.20 -0.53 -4.15
C ALA A 95 6.11 -0.50 -2.93
N ALA A 96 5.95 -1.48 -2.04
CA ALA A 96 6.81 -1.70 -0.89
C ALA A 96 6.78 -3.15 -0.43
N THR A 97 7.82 -3.56 0.27
CA THR A 97 7.92 -4.84 0.96
C THR A 97 8.13 -4.60 2.45
N PHE A 98 7.51 -5.42 3.30
CA PHE A 98 7.82 -5.45 4.73
C PHE A 98 7.62 -6.85 5.31
N THR A 99 8.20 -7.07 6.48
CA THR A 99 7.95 -8.29 7.28
C THR A 99 6.89 -7.98 8.33
N VAL A 100 5.87 -8.84 8.44
CA VAL A 100 4.80 -8.70 9.44
C VAL A 100 5.41 -8.69 10.84
N PRO A 101 5.21 -7.63 11.65
CA PRO A 101 5.85 -7.51 12.94
C PRO A 101 5.16 -8.42 13.98
N ARG A 102 5.94 -8.84 14.98
CA ARG A 102 5.35 -9.41 16.20
C ARG A 102 4.73 -8.27 17.01
N LEU A 103 3.50 -8.47 17.49
CA LEU A 103 2.80 -7.51 18.34
C LEU A 103 2.88 -7.89 19.82
N SER A 104 3.07 -6.89 20.68
CA SER A 104 2.78 -7.00 22.11
C SER A 104 1.38 -6.46 22.37
N CYS A 105 0.42 -7.37 22.58
CA CYS A 105 -0.99 -7.03 22.69
C CYS A 105 -1.44 -6.92 24.15
N THR A 106 -2.22 -5.87 24.42
CA THR A 106 -3.09 -5.73 25.61
C THR A 106 -4.53 -6.02 25.21
N THR A 107 -5.48 -6.00 26.17
CA THR A 107 -6.91 -6.20 25.88
C THR A 107 -7.52 -5.09 25.03
N ALA A 108 -6.91 -3.90 24.98
CA ALA A 108 -7.38 -2.79 24.18
C ALA A 108 -7.28 -3.11 22.69
N THR A 109 -8.31 -2.75 21.92
CA THR A 109 -8.29 -2.84 20.46
C THR A 109 -7.41 -1.72 19.90
N ARG A 110 -6.36 -2.09 19.16
CA ARG A 110 -5.39 -1.20 18.54
C ARG A 110 -5.06 -1.69 17.15
N VAL A 111 -4.99 -0.78 16.18
CA VAL A 111 -4.83 -1.16 14.77
C VAL A 111 -4.02 -0.12 14.02
N ILE A 112 -3.16 -0.61 13.14
CA ILE A 112 -2.53 0.16 12.06
C ILE A 112 -2.65 -0.60 10.74
N ALA A 113 -2.48 0.10 9.64
CA ALA A 113 -2.44 -0.48 8.31
C ALA A 113 -1.14 -0.07 7.58
N PRO A 114 -0.04 -0.87 7.66
CA PRO A 114 1.09 -0.71 6.74
C PRO A 114 0.61 -0.84 5.29
N LEU A 115 0.97 0.12 4.43
CA LEU A 115 0.44 0.23 3.08
C LEU A 115 1.45 0.77 2.05
N ALA A 116 1.19 0.42 0.78
CA ALA A 116 1.64 1.16 -0.39
C ALA A 116 0.39 1.59 -1.17
N GLY A 117 0.24 2.89 -1.42
CA GLY A 117 -1.01 3.41 -1.96
C GLY A 117 -0.87 4.74 -2.69
N MET A 118 -1.96 5.15 -3.31
CA MET A 118 -2.04 6.37 -4.09
C MET A 118 -3.32 7.14 -3.78
N THR A 119 -3.19 8.45 -3.59
CA THR A 119 -4.33 9.36 -3.52
C THR A 119 -4.77 9.69 -4.93
N VAL A 120 -6.07 9.61 -5.19
CA VAL A 120 -6.65 9.77 -6.53
C VAL A 120 -7.76 10.83 -6.53
N ASN A 121 -8.21 11.24 -7.72
CA ASN A 121 -9.33 12.14 -7.91
C ASN A 121 -9.19 13.47 -7.14
N LYS A 122 -8.06 14.14 -7.29
CA LYS A 122 -7.76 15.44 -6.63
C LYS A 122 -7.88 15.34 -5.10
N ASN A 123 -7.27 14.30 -4.51
CA ASN A 123 -7.22 14.03 -3.07
C ASN A 123 -8.57 13.63 -2.44
N LYS A 124 -9.55 13.19 -3.24
CA LYS A 124 -10.88 12.81 -2.71
C LYS A 124 -10.97 11.35 -2.30
N THR A 125 -10.19 10.48 -2.93
CA THR A 125 -10.22 9.04 -2.69
C THR A 125 -8.82 8.45 -2.65
N PHE A 126 -8.73 7.20 -2.21
CA PHE A 126 -7.48 6.49 -1.98
C PHE A 126 -7.57 5.08 -2.54
N SER A 127 -6.47 4.59 -3.12
CA SER A 127 -6.31 3.19 -3.49
C SER A 127 -5.03 2.65 -2.88
N ALA A 128 -5.08 1.51 -2.21
CA ALA A 128 -3.92 0.95 -1.52
C ALA A 128 -4.00 -0.56 -1.34
N ALA A 129 -2.85 -1.21 -1.44
CA ALA A 129 -2.59 -2.49 -0.83
C ALA A 129 -2.10 -2.27 0.61
N ALA A 130 -2.69 -2.96 1.57
CA ALA A 130 -2.38 -2.81 2.98
C ALA A 130 -2.55 -4.13 3.75
N VAL A 131 -1.99 -4.18 4.93
CA VAL A 131 -2.24 -5.25 5.91
C VAL A 131 -2.90 -4.64 7.14
N HIS A 132 -4.00 -5.21 7.58
CA HIS A 132 -4.52 -4.96 8.91
C HIS A 132 -3.57 -5.58 9.93
N VAL A 133 -2.94 -4.78 10.75
CA VAL A 133 -2.01 -5.19 11.81
C VAL A 133 -2.58 -4.70 13.13
N GLY A 134 -3.13 -5.60 13.93
CA GLY A 134 -3.87 -5.18 15.10
C GLY A 134 -3.85 -6.12 16.28
N CYS A 135 -4.24 -5.57 17.43
CA CYS A 135 -4.56 -6.28 18.65
C CYS A 135 -6.08 -6.23 18.89
N VAL A 136 -6.71 -7.37 18.99
CA VAL A 136 -8.15 -7.50 19.29
C VAL A 136 -8.34 -8.47 20.44
N LYS A 137 -8.93 -8.00 21.55
CA LYS A 137 -9.13 -8.81 22.76
C LYS A 137 -7.86 -9.54 23.24
N GLY A 138 -6.72 -8.83 23.23
CA GLY A 138 -5.42 -9.36 23.67
C GLY A 138 -4.70 -10.27 22.66
N LYS A 139 -5.26 -10.49 21.47
CA LYS A 139 -4.66 -11.35 20.44
C LYS A 139 -4.21 -10.52 19.25
N ALA A 140 -3.02 -10.84 18.70
CA ALA A 140 -2.55 -10.28 17.44
C ALA A 140 -3.39 -10.84 16.28
N VAL A 141 -3.81 -9.95 15.37
CA VAL A 141 -4.57 -10.29 14.16
C VAL A 141 -3.94 -9.59 12.96
N TYR A 142 -3.81 -10.33 11.85
CA TYR A 142 -3.23 -9.85 10.62
C TYR A 142 -4.00 -10.41 9.43
N TYR A 143 -4.47 -9.54 8.53
CA TYR A 143 -5.14 -9.96 7.31
C TYR A 143 -5.00 -8.93 6.19
N PRO A 144 -5.14 -9.34 4.92
CA PRO A 144 -5.10 -8.41 3.78
C PRO A 144 -6.24 -7.40 3.83
N LEU A 145 -5.90 -6.17 3.48
CA LEU A 145 -6.82 -5.07 3.24
C LEU A 145 -6.50 -4.47 1.87
N LEU A 146 -7.46 -4.46 0.96
CA LEU A 146 -7.33 -3.81 -0.34
C LEU A 146 -8.36 -2.70 -0.48
N VAL A 147 -7.90 -1.51 -0.84
CA VAL A 147 -8.74 -0.34 -1.08
C VAL A 147 -8.65 0.05 -2.55
N VAL A 148 -9.77 0.12 -3.25
CA VAL A 148 -9.84 0.57 -4.64
C VAL A 148 -10.81 1.73 -4.74
N ASN A 149 -10.32 2.91 -5.11
CA ASN A 149 -11.11 4.13 -5.24
C ASN A 149 -11.98 4.43 -4.00
N GLY A 150 -11.42 4.24 -2.79
CA GLY A 150 -12.08 4.44 -1.52
C GLY A 150 -12.95 3.28 -1.03
N ASN A 151 -13.10 2.21 -1.82
CA ASN A 151 -13.88 1.04 -1.42
C ASN A 151 -12.96 -0.02 -0.80
N GLU A 152 -13.16 -0.32 0.47
CA GLU A 152 -12.38 -1.31 1.21
C GLU A 152 -12.89 -2.73 0.99
N THR A 153 -11.95 -3.69 1.02
CA THR A 153 -12.23 -5.11 1.18
C THR A 153 -11.24 -5.71 2.18
N ASN A 154 -11.78 -6.23 3.25
CA ASN A 154 -11.06 -6.92 4.31
C ASN A 154 -11.14 -8.43 4.08
N TYR A 155 -10.02 -9.10 3.89
CA TYR A 155 -9.94 -10.56 3.69
C TYR A 155 -9.73 -11.27 5.03
N THR A 156 -10.70 -11.18 5.92
CA THR A 156 -10.61 -11.64 7.31
C THR A 156 -10.46 -13.16 7.47
N THR A 157 -10.69 -13.94 6.41
CA THR A 157 -10.45 -15.38 6.36
C THR A 157 -9.03 -15.75 5.90
N THR A 158 -8.25 -14.78 5.41
CA THR A 158 -6.86 -14.97 5.02
C THR A 158 -5.98 -14.40 6.13
N HIS A 159 -5.29 -15.28 6.86
CA HIS A 159 -4.49 -14.87 8.02
C HIS A 159 -3.01 -14.88 7.69
N PHE A 160 -2.33 -13.80 8.05
CA PHE A 160 -0.87 -13.73 8.08
C PHE A 160 -0.35 -14.05 9.47
N ALA A 161 0.95 -14.30 9.56
CA ALA A 161 1.66 -14.51 10.82
C ALA A 161 2.80 -13.51 10.97
N ALA A 162 3.23 -13.26 12.19
CA ALA A 162 4.47 -12.52 12.43
C ALA A 162 5.65 -13.25 11.77
N GLY A 163 6.44 -12.51 10.98
CA GLY A 163 7.54 -13.05 10.19
C GLY A 163 7.20 -13.27 8.71
N ASP A 164 5.94 -13.28 8.30
CA ASP A 164 5.57 -13.34 6.88
C ASP A 164 6.11 -12.11 6.14
N VAL A 165 6.62 -12.31 4.93
CA VAL A 165 7.11 -11.25 4.04
C VAL A 165 5.99 -10.86 3.08
N ILE A 166 5.62 -9.60 3.11
CA ILE A 166 4.50 -9.06 2.33
C ILE A 166 5.01 -8.07 1.29
N ASN A 167 4.64 -8.31 0.03
CA ASN A 167 4.76 -7.34 -1.05
C ASN A 167 3.44 -6.62 -1.27
N LEU A 168 3.50 -5.31 -1.31
CA LEU A 168 2.38 -4.41 -1.59
C LEU A 168 2.60 -3.69 -2.91
N SER A 169 1.59 -3.61 -3.75
CA SER A 169 1.61 -2.78 -4.95
C SER A 169 0.25 -2.17 -5.24
N THR A 170 0.27 -0.93 -5.71
CA THR A 170 -0.91 -0.20 -6.18
C THR A 170 -0.54 0.47 -7.48
N SER A 171 -1.31 0.21 -8.52
CA SER A 171 -1.19 0.88 -9.82
C SER A 171 -2.48 1.61 -10.13
N VAL A 172 -2.35 2.88 -10.54
CA VAL A 172 -3.46 3.77 -10.88
C VAL A 172 -3.15 4.47 -12.20
N THR A 173 -3.91 4.13 -13.22
CA THR A 173 -3.83 4.77 -14.54
C THR A 173 -5.22 5.29 -14.93
N THR A 174 -5.30 6.08 -15.99
CA THR A 174 -6.59 6.54 -16.51
C THR A 174 -7.46 5.40 -17.04
N SER A 175 -6.86 4.26 -17.41
CA SER A 175 -7.57 3.08 -17.93
C SER A 175 -8.03 2.12 -16.82
N GLY A 176 -7.38 2.12 -15.65
CA GLY A 176 -7.74 1.20 -14.56
C GLY A 176 -6.90 1.38 -13.32
N THR A 177 -7.43 0.90 -12.21
CA THR A 177 -6.75 0.78 -10.93
C THR A 177 -6.56 -0.70 -10.61
N THR A 178 -5.35 -1.10 -10.22
CA THR A 178 -5.03 -2.44 -9.72
C THR A 178 -4.32 -2.33 -8.39
N VAL A 179 -4.83 -3.06 -7.40
CA VAL A 179 -4.25 -3.14 -6.07
C VAL A 179 -3.95 -4.60 -5.76
N GLN A 180 -2.71 -4.89 -5.38
CA GLN A 180 -2.27 -6.26 -5.14
C GLN A 180 -1.43 -6.36 -3.87
N LEU A 181 -1.66 -7.42 -3.12
CA LEU A 181 -0.88 -7.84 -1.97
C LEU A 181 -0.46 -9.29 -2.16
N THR A 182 0.81 -9.59 -1.95
CA THR A 182 1.35 -10.96 -1.99
C THR A 182 2.07 -11.28 -0.68
N ASP A 183 1.62 -12.32 0.01
CA ASP A 183 2.42 -12.99 1.04
C ASP A 183 3.41 -13.91 0.32
N VAL A 184 4.67 -13.49 0.30
CA VAL A 184 5.76 -14.23 -0.36
C VAL A 184 6.09 -15.51 0.40
N THR A 185 5.96 -15.50 1.72
CA THR A 185 6.26 -16.63 2.60
C THR A 185 5.30 -17.79 2.35
N LYS A 186 4.02 -17.49 2.14
CA LYS A 186 2.95 -18.49 1.94
C LYS A 186 2.51 -18.63 0.48
N ASN A 187 3.07 -17.83 -0.42
CA ASN A 187 2.68 -17.78 -1.84
C ASN A 187 1.16 -17.51 -2.02
N VAL A 188 0.62 -16.55 -1.27
CA VAL A 188 -0.79 -16.15 -1.33
C VAL A 188 -0.90 -14.74 -1.88
N THR A 189 -1.65 -14.56 -2.96
CA THR A 189 -1.90 -13.26 -3.57
C THR A 189 -3.38 -12.87 -3.48
N LYS A 190 -3.65 -11.61 -3.17
CA LYS A 190 -4.96 -10.98 -3.26
C LYS A 190 -4.86 -9.79 -4.21
N THR A 191 -5.79 -9.68 -5.15
CA THR A 191 -5.84 -8.60 -6.13
C THR A 191 -7.25 -8.03 -6.21
N ARG A 192 -7.35 -6.72 -6.36
CA ARG A 192 -8.59 -6.03 -6.75
C ARG A 192 -8.30 -5.05 -7.87
N THR A 193 -9.29 -4.90 -8.73
CA THR A 193 -9.27 -3.92 -9.83
C THR A 193 -10.47 -2.98 -9.73
N GLY A 194 -10.38 -1.84 -10.38
CA GLY A 194 -11.46 -0.86 -10.47
C GLY A 194 -11.24 0.14 -11.56
N ALA A 195 -12.15 1.11 -11.64
CA ALA A 195 -12.09 2.17 -12.64
C ALA A 195 -10.77 2.95 -12.57
N GLY A 196 -10.36 3.48 -13.72
CA GLY A 196 -9.18 4.33 -13.83
C GLY A 196 -9.36 5.66 -13.12
N ALA A 197 -8.23 6.25 -12.73
CA ALA A 197 -8.15 7.53 -12.05
C ALA A 197 -6.80 8.20 -12.34
N SER A 198 -6.64 9.45 -11.91
CA SER A 198 -5.34 10.14 -11.91
C SER A 198 -4.83 10.28 -10.48
N ALA A 199 -3.65 9.76 -10.22
CA ALA A 199 -3.00 9.91 -8.93
C ALA A 199 -2.43 11.31 -8.73
N THR A 200 -2.50 11.81 -7.51
CA THR A 200 -1.96 13.12 -7.09
C THR A 200 -0.96 13.02 -5.95
N ALA A 201 -0.88 11.86 -5.32
CA ALA A 201 0.17 11.55 -4.35
C ALA A 201 0.37 10.03 -4.28
N ALA A 202 1.59 9.63 -3.91
CA ALA A 202 1.92 8.25 -3.56
C ALA A 202 2.37 8.17 -2.09
N TRP A 203 2.08 7.04 -1.43
CA TRP A 203 2.32 6.80 -0.03
C TRP A 203 2.97 5.44 0.20
N ILE A 204 3.99 5.40 1.06
CA ILE A 204 4.48 4.19 1.71
C ILE A 204 4.51 4.50 3.19
N ALA A 205 3.54 3.96 3.95
CA ALA A 205 3.26 4.45 5.29
C ALA A 205 2.47 3.42 6.12
N HIS A 206 2.25 3.76 7.39
CA HIS A 206 1.16 3.23 8.20
C HIS A 206 0.00 4.21 8.16
N ASP A 207 -1.22 3.71 8.05
CA ASP A 207 -2.42 4.52 8.24
C ASP A 207 -3.18 4.09 9.51
N ALA A 208 -3.96 5.02 10.03
CA ALA A 208 -4.77 4.81 11.21
C ALA A 208 -6.08 4.13 10.86
N TRP A 209 -6.63 3.38 11.81
CA TRP A 209 -7.93 2.77 11.64
C TRP A 209 -9.01 3.61 12.34
N PRO A 210 -10.07 4.03 11.62
CA PRO A 210 -11.17 4.74 12.23
C PRO A 210 -11.98 3.83 13.15
N SER A 211 -12.56 4.42 14.18
CA SER A 211 -13.54 3.78 15.07
C SER A 211 -14.77 4.68 15.21
N ARG A 212 -15.80 4.19 15.89
CA ARG A 212 -17.01 4.99 16.17
C ARG A 212 -16.73 6.21 17.05
N THR A 213 -15.69 6.16 17.86
CA THR A 213 -15.34 7.21 18.84
C THR A 213 -14.07 7.98 18.46
N GLY A 214 -13.55 7.79 17.25
CA GLY A 214 -12.34 8.47 16.79
C GLY A 214 -11.38 7.53 16.06
N ILE A 215 -10.10 7.62 16.36
CA ILE A 215 -9.04 6.81 15.74
C ILE A 215 -8.53 5.79 16.77
N LEU A 216 -8.45 4.50 16.36
CA LEU A 216 -7.88 3.47 17.23
C LEU A 216 -6.41 3.75 17.56
N GLY A 217 -6.00 3.38 18.76
CA GLY A 217 -4.62 3.47 19.20
C GLY A 217 -3.67 2.59 18.38
N VAL A 218 -2.38 2.81 18.54
CA VAL A 218 -1.31 2.07 17.87
C VAL A 218 -0.98 0.80 18.64
N PRO A 219 -0.96 -0.39 18.02
CA PRO A 219 -0.43 -1.60 18.65
C PRO A 219 1.10 -1.48 18.82
N ASN A 220 1.65 -2.09 19.86
CA ASN A 220 3.09 -2.15 20.03
C ASN A 220 3.69 -3.18 19.06
N PHE A 221 4.20 -2.68 17.94
CA PHE A 221 4.88 -3.47 16.92
C PHE A 221 6.43 -3.38 17.02
N GLY A 222 6.95 -2.65 18.01
CA GLY A 222 8.39 -2.38 18.16
C GLY A 222 8.92 -1.53 17.01
N LYS A 223 9.44 -2.19 15.97
CA LYS A 223 9.91 -1.55 14.73
C LYS A 223 9.38 -2.31 13.51
N LEU A 224 9.17 -1.59 12.41
CA LEU A 224 8.84 -2.16 11.11
C LEU A 224 9.69 -1.48 10.04
N ALA A 225 10.40 -2.28 9.24
CA ALA A 225 11.18 -1.80 8.11
C ALA A 225 10.37 -1.99 6.83
N PHE A 226 10.20 -0.91 6.07
CA PHE A 226 9.79 -0.95 4.67
C PHE A 226 11.03 -1.01 3.79
N THR A 227 11.03 -1.92 2.83
CA THR A 227 12.09 -2.11 1.82
C THR A 227 11.45 -2.13 0.43
N ASN A 228 12.27 -2.07 -0.62
CA ASN A 228 11.76 -1.99 -2.00
C ASN A 228 10.70 -0.91 -2.17
N CYS A 229 10.90 0.24 -1.51
CA CYS A 229 10.00 1.39 -1.58
C CYS A 229 10.19 2.08 -2.92
N LEU A 230 9.25 1.84 -3.84
CA LEU A 230 9.32 2.31 -5.22
C LEU A 230 8.06 3.10 -5.60
N ILE A 231 8.24 4.13 -6.41
CA ILE A 231 7.18 4.84 -7.13
C ILE A 231 7.58 4.83 -8.61
N ASP A 232 6.74 4.27 -9.47
CA ASP A 232 7.02 4.03 -10.90
C ASP A 232 8.37 3.34 -11.15
N GLY A 233 8.67 2.32 -10.32
CA GLY A 233 9.91 1.55 -10.40
C GLY A 233 11.17 2.31 -9.96
N LYS A 234 11.07 3.58 -9.59
CA LYS A 234 12.18 4.39 -9.06
C LYS A 234 12.16 4.40 -7.54
N ALA A 235 13.34 4.50 -6.94
CA ALA A 235 13.48 4.63 -5.49
C ALA A 235 12.59 5.76 -4.94
N LEU A 236 11.92 5.54 -3.80
CA LEU A 236 11.11 6.54 -3.12
C LEU A 236 11.86 7.86 -2.91
N GLY A 237 13.15 7.80 -2.55
CA GLY A 237 13.99 8.98 -2.35
C GLY A 237 14.18 9.85 -3.59
N HIS A 238 14.05 9.29 -4.80
CA HIS A 238 14.08 10.04 -6.07
C HIS A 238 12.96 11.09 -6.16
N TRP A 239 11.85 10.85 -5.48
CA TRP A 239 10.64 11.68 -5.53
C TRP A 239 10.59 12.77 -4.45
N HIS A 240 11.68 12.99 -3.69
CA HIS A 240 11.77 13.97 -2.61
C HIS A 240 10.58 13.91 -1.64
N PRO A 241 10.28 12.74 -1.06
CA PRO A 241 9.08 12.55 -0.27
C PRO A 241 9.14 13.30 1.06
N GLN A 242 7.97 13.75 1.53
CA GLN A 242 7.78 14.31 2.85
C GLN A 242 7.63 13.17 3.86
N ALA A 243 8.40 13.22 4.97
CA ALA A 243 8.25 12.31 6.09
C ALA A 243 7.11 12.75 7.03
N TYR A 244 6.32 11.80 7.51
CA TYR A 244 5.25 12.01 8.49
C TYR A 244 5.48 11.10 9.69
N GLN A 245 5.27 11.63 10.90
CA GLN A 245 5.16 10.84 12.14
C GLN A 245 3.75 10.94 12.69
N ARG A 246 3.23 9.84 13.23
CA ARG A 246 1.92 9.84 13.84
C ARG A 246 2.01 10.35 15.26
N VAL A 247 1.14 11.32 15.58
CA VAL A 247 0.97 11.87 16.92
C VAL A 247 -0.48 11.68 17.39
N ASN A 248 -0.70 11.63 18.71
CA ASN A 248 -2.04 11.69 19.28
C ASN A 248 -2.56 13.16 19.30
N SER A 249 -3.78 13.37 19.80
CA SER A 249 -4.40 14.70 19.91
C SER A 249 -3.63 15.68 20.82
N HIS A 250 -2.72 15.18 21.67
CA HIS A 250 -1.88 15.99 22.57
C HIS A 250 -0.46 16.23 21.98
N GLY A 251 -0.22 15.81 20.72
CA GLY A 251 1.09 15.96 20.08
C GLY A 251 2.14 14.90 20.47
N THR A 252 1.77 13.91 21.29
CA THR A 252 2.70 12.83 21.66
C THR A 252 2.92 11.89 20.48
N VAL A 253 4.20 11.63 20.14
CA VAL A 253 4.56 10.75 19.03
C VAL A 253 4.18 9.31 19.34
N GLN A 254 3.32 8.73 18.53
CA GLN A 254 2.89 7.32 18.60
C GLN A 254 3.74 6.43 17.69
N ILE A 255 4.02 6.91 16.47
CA ILE A 255 4.91 6.23 15.50
C ILE A 255 5.90 7.26 14.98
N ALA A 256 7.18 7.03 15.21
CA ALA A 256 8.26 7.80 14.63
C ALA A 256 8.69 7.20 13.28
N THR A 257 8.90 8.03 12.28
CA THR A 257 9.44 7.64 10.98
C THR A 257 10.92 7.97 10.93
N GLY A 258 11.77 6.97 10.67
CA GLY A 258 13.20 7.15 10.46
C GLY A 258 13.52 7.71 9.07
N GLY A 259 14.75 8.18 8.88
CA GLY A 259 15.24 8.65 7.58
C GLY A 259 15.28 7.54 6.54
N LEU A 260 15.29 7.93 5.27
CA LEU A 260 15.52 7.00 4.17
C LEU A 260 16.94 6.43 4.24
N TRP A 261 17.09 5.15 4.01
CA TRP A 261 18.39 4.48 3.91
C TRP A 261 19.10 4.90 2.63
N PRO A 262 20.43 4.69 2.54
CA PRO A 262 21.17 4.91 1.30
C PRO A 262 20.49 4.23 0.11
N GLY A 263 20.42 4.93 -1.03
CA GLY A 263 19.66 4.47 -2.20
C GLY A 263 18.17 4.85 -2.18
N GLY A 264 17.61 5.31 -1.05
CA GLY A 264 16.25 5.84 -0.99
C GLY A 264 15.13 4.82 -1.15
N THR A 265 15.44 3.51 -1.05
CA THR A 265 14.46 2.41 -1.27
C THR A 265 13.96 1.78 0.03
N ALA A 266 14.38 2.28 1.19
CA ALA A 266 14.00 1.70 2.48
C ALA A 266 13.96 2.74 3.59
N PHE A 267 13.15 2.46 4.63
CA PHE A 267 13.12 3.20 5.89
C PHE A 267 12.54 2.34 7.01
N THR A 268 12.69 2.80 8.25
CA THR A 268 12.13 2.11 9.41
C THR A 268 11.18 3.02 10.17
N THR A 269 10.07 2.46 10.64
CA THR A 269 9.18 3.11 11.59
C THR A 269 9.30 2.47 12.96
N HIS A 270 9.12 3.26 14.01
CA HIS A 270 9.24 2.82 15.40
C HIS A 270 7.98 3.16 16.18
N TYR A 271 7.42 2.17 16.85
CA TYR A 271 6.40 2.39 17.86
C TYR A 271 7.02 3.20 19.03
N ARG A 272 6.30 4.18 19.53
CA ARG A 272 6.68 5.01 20.68
C ARG A 272 5.66 4.92 21.80
N HIS A 273 4.39 5.17 21.48
CA HIS A 273 3.29 5.16 22.42
C HIS A 273 1.99 4.70 21.76
N SER A 274 1.04 4.27 22.57
CA SER A 274 -0.31 3.86 22.13
C SER A 274 -1.34 4.94 22.39
#